data_41f56d4abc6b57a08d5d710e7ed194a6
#
_entry.id   41f56d4abc6b57a08d5d710e7ed194a6
#
_cell.length_a   1.000
_cell.length_b   1.000
_cell.length_c   1.000
_cell.angle_alpha   90.00
_cell.angle_beta   90.00
_cell.angle_gamma   90.00
#
_symmetry.space_group_name_H-M   'P 1'
#
loop_
_entity.id
_entity.type
_entity.pdbx_description
1 polymer ?
#
loop_
_entity_poly.entity_id
_entity_poly.type
_entity_poly.pdbx_seq_one_letter_code
_entity_poly.pdbx_strand_id
1 'polypeptide(L)'
;MSSTAWLILTIVGALGSAACLYGIYGDKKRGYPALKAVDSQFEMPDMRFRYTPEELFACLEKLGTEGRQRLHRLWGLDSALALFLVLVLAVVSHNLAAFRWLRWAMYGLAVLRSLLDFLENGLLLRVCTAYPSRRLTGTAKAASACTMLKWAAAVLWVAGMFGAALVRAYVLGK
;
A
#
# COMPACT_ATOMS: atom_id res chain seq x y z
N MET A 1 10.04 -21.65 -11.74
CA MET A 1 10.39 -20.48 -12.57
C MET A 1 11.89 -20.46 -12.75
N SER A 2 12.39 -20.00 -13.91
CA SER A 2 13.83 -19.85 -14.19
C SER A 2 14.43 -18.69 -13.37
N SER A 3 15.75 -18.69 -13.16
CA SER A 3 16.46 -17.58 -12.52
C SER A 3 16.24 -16.25 -13.25
N THR A 4 16.18 -16.29 -14.58
CA THR A 4 15.89 -15.13 -15.43
C THR A 4 14.49 -14.54 -15.15
N ALA A 5 13.47 -15.37 -14.94
CA ALA A 5 12.11 -14.89 -14.62
C ALA A 5 12.08 -14.18 -13.27
N TRP A 6 12.77 -14.68 -12.24
CA TRP A 6 12.89 -14.01 -10.95
C TRP A 6 13.64 -12.69 -11.03
N LEU A 7 14.68 -12.61 -11.85
CA LEU A 7 15.41 -11.37 -12.10
C LEU A 7 14.52 -10.31 -12.76
N ILE A 8 13.75 -10.71 -13.78
CA ILE A 8 12.80 -9.80 -14.45
C ILE A 8 11.75 -9.27 -13.45
N LEU A 9 11.15 -10.15 -12.64
CA LEU A 9 10.18 -9.74 -11.62
C LEU A 9 10.78 -8.77 -10.59
N THR A 10 12.04 -8.99 -10.20
CA THR A 10 12.77 -8.08 -9.30
C THR A 10 12.93 -6.70 -9.92
N ILE A 11 13.40 -6.63 -11.16
CA ILE A 11 13.64 -5.37 -11.86
C ILE A 11 12.32 -4.62 -12.07
N VAL A 12 11.30 -5.29 -12.61
CA VAL A 12 9.98 -4.69 -12.86
C VAL A 12 9.35 -4.21 -11.56
N GLY A 13 9.34 -5.04 -10.51
CA GLY A 13 8.80 -4.69 -9.21
C GLY A 13 9.53 -3.50 -8.58
N ALA A 14 10.86 -3.52 -8.58
CA ALA A 14 11.67 -2.45 -7.98
C ALA A 14 11.54 -1.11 -8.73
N LEU A 15 11.68 -1.12 -10.06
CA LEU A 15 11.57 0.10 -10.87
C LEU A 15 10.16 0.65 -10.86
N GLY A 16 9.13 -0.21 -10.98
CA GLY A 16 7.74 0.22 -10.91
C GLY A 16 7.39 0.82 -9.53
N SER A 17 7.82 0.17 -8.44
CA SER A 17 7.64 0.72 -7.08
C SER A 17 8.35 2.06 -6.91
N ALA A 18 9.60 2.18 -7.36
CA ALA A 18 10.36 3.42 -7.29
C ALA A 18 9.69 4.56 -8.07
N ALA A 19 9.17 4.29 -9.27
CA ALA A 19 8.46 5.27 -10.08
C ALA A 19 7.16 5.73 -9.40
N CYS A 20 6.37 4.82 -8.82
CA CYS A 20 5.16 5.17 -8.07
C CYS A 20 5.50 5.99 -6.82
N LEU A 21 6.49 5.58 -6.03
CA LEU A 21 6.94 6.30 -4.84
C LEU A 21 7.44 7.71 -5.20
N TYR A 22 8.18 7.85 -6.29
CA TYR A 22 8.56 9.17 -6.79
C TYR A 22 7.35 10.02 -7.16
N GLY A 23 6.35 9.46 -7.85
CA GLY A 23 5.11 10.16 -8.19
C GLY A 23 4.29 10.58 -6.96
N ILE A 24 4.34 9.77 -5.88
CA ILE A 24 3.64 10.06 -4.63
C ILE A 24 4.42 11.09 -3.78
N TYR A 25 5.71 10.87 -3.52
CA TYR A 25 6.49 11.63 -2.54
C TYR A 25 7.50 12.60 -3.15
N GLY A 26 7.98 12.37 -4.37
CA GLY A 26 8.98 13.20 -5.05
C GLY A 26 8.39 14.33 -5.90
N ASP A 27 7.18 14.16 -6.43
CA ASP A 27 6.51 15.19 -7.24
C ASP A 27 6.01 16.34 -6.35
N LYS A 28 6.79 17.42 -6.26
CA LYS A 28 6.46 18.61 -5.45
C LYS A 28 5.20 19.35 -5.91
N LYS A 29 4.79 19.19 -7.19
CA LYS A 29 3.64 19.90 -7.75
C LYS A 29 2.34 19.13 -7.63
N ARG A 30 2.39 17.80 -7.69
CA ARG A 30 1.19 16.95 -7.81
C ARG A 30 1.17 15.78 -6.82
N GLY A 31 2.26 15.58 -6.06
CA GLY A 31 2.41 14.52 -5.07
C GLY A 31 1.95 14.95 -3.67
N TYR A 32 2.31 14.13 -2.70
CA TYR A 32 2.06 14.37 -1.28
C TYR A 32 2.58 15.74 -0.78
N PRO A 33 3.78 16.23 -1.22
CA PRO A 33 4.24 17.56 -0.81
C PRO A 33 3.30 18.70 -1.22
N ALA A 34 2.59 18.56 -2.34
CA ALA A 34 1.62 19.56 -2.79
C ALA A 34 0.36 19.59 -1.91
N LEU A 35 -0.03 18.47 -1.30
CA LEU A 35 -1.11 18.44 -0.29
C LEU A 35 -0.66 19.01 1.04
N LYS A 36 0.58 18.74 1.45
CA LYS A 36 1.21 19.37 2.63
C LYS A 36 1.33 20.89 2.51
N ALA A 37 1.44 21.43 1.30
CA ALA A 37 1.44 22.88 1.08
C ALA A 37 0.05 23.51 1.29
N VAL A 38 -1.03 22.75 1.07
CA VAL A 38 -2.41 23.18 1.37
C VAL A 38 -2.71 23.05 2.86
N ASP A 39 -2.30 21.96 3.47
CA ASP A 39 -2.46 21.68 4.89
C ASP A 39 -1.19 21.04 5.45
N SER A 40 -0.42 21.82 6.23
CA SER A 40 0.85 21.36 6.83
C SER A 40 0.67 20.14 7.76
N GLN A 41 -0.52 19.96 8.33
CA GLN A 41 -0.89 18.83 9.19
C GLN A 41 -1.51 17.66 8.41
N PHE A 42 -1.60 17.78 7.08
CA PHE A 42 -2.17 16.71 6.27
C PHE A 42 -1.42 15.40 6.42
N GLU A 43 -2.18 14.34 6.68
CA GLU A 43 -1.72 12.96 6.63
C GLU A 43 -2.65 12.16 5.74
N MET A 44 -2.09 11.32 4.89
CA MET A 44 -2.89 10.44 4.04
C MET A 44 -3.67 9.44 4.92
N PRO A 45 -5.00 9.31 4.73
CA PRO A 45 -5.82 8.41 5.55
C PRO A 45 -5.34 6.95 5.51
N ASP A 46 -4.94 6.46 4.34
CA ASP A 46 -4.44 5.11 4.08
C ASP A 46 -3.06 4.81 4.72
N MET A 47 -2.33 5.84 5.16
CA MET A 47 -1.08 5.70 5.92
C MET A 47 -1.29 5.58 7.43
N ARG A 48 -2.50 5.86 7.92
CA ARG A 48 -2.87 5.63 9.32
C ARG A 48 -3.27 4.17 9.50
N PHE A 49 -3.13 3.65 10.72
CA PHE A 49 -3.64 2.32 11.03
C PHE A 49 -5.18 2.25 10.97
N ARG A 50 -5.83 3.34 11.37
CA ARG A 50 -7.29 3.49 11.39
C ARG A 50 -7.67 4.96 11.27
N TYR A 51 -8.83 5.23 10.67
CA TYR A 51 -9.47 6.54 10.64
C TYR A 51 -10.99 6.38 10.70
N THR A 52 -11.68 7.42 11.15
CA THR A 52 -13.16 7.50 11.15
C THR A 52 -13.67 8.13 9.85
N PRO A 53 -14.93 7.90 9.47
CA PRO A 53 -15.54 8.60 8.34
C PRO A 53 -15.51 10.13 8.50
N GLU A 54 -15.71 10.61 9.73
CA GLU A 54 -15.71 12.03 10.06
C GLU A 54 -14.34 12.66 9.81
N GLU A 55 -13.25 12.00 10.21
CA GLU A 55 -11.87 12.43 9.93
C GLU A 55 -11.59 12.45 8.41
N LEU A 56 -12.05 11.42 7.67
CA LEU A 56 -11.91 11.40 6.23
C LEU A 56 -12.67 12.55 5.56
N PHE A 57 -13.92 12.79 5.93
CA PHE A 57 -14.70 13.89 5.35
C PHE A 57 -14.14 15.26 5.73
N ALA A 58 -13.67 15.47 6.96
CA ALA A 58 -12.99 16.70 7.37
C ALA A 58 -11.72 16.95 6.55
N CYS A 59 -10.94 15.89 6.29
CA CYS A 59 -9.78 15.93 5.41
C CYS A 59 -10.17 16.36 3.98
N LEU A 60 -11.18 15.74 3.38
CA LEU A 60 -11.65 16.06 2.03
C LEU A 60 -12.20 17.49 1.91
N GLU A 61 -12.85 17.98 2.97
CA GLU A 61 -13.36 19.35 3.04
C GLU A 61 -12.21 20.37 3.07
N LYS A 62 -11.24 20.15 3.96
CA LYS A 62 -10.08 21.03 4.15
C LYS A 62 -9.22 21.14 2.88
N LEU A 63 -9.07 20.05 2.15
CA LEU A 63 -8.31 20.02 0.90
C LEU A 63 -8.99 20.73 -0.28
N GLY A 64 -10.30 20.94 -0.21
CA GLY A 64 -11.07 21.56 -1.29
C GLY A 64 -11.08 20.73 -2.58
N THR A 65 -11.55 21.30 -3.66
CA THR A 65 -11.70 20.59 -4.95
C THR A 65 -10.36 20.20 -5.56
N GLU A 66 -9.39 21.09 -5.54
CA GLU A 66 -8.07 20.84 -6.12
C GLU A 66 -7.31 19.76 -5.33
N GLY A 67 -7.35 19.82 -3.99
CA GLY A 67 -6.73 18.79 -3.16
C GLY A 67 -7.36 17.41 -3.35
N ARG A 68 -8.69 17.33 -3.54
CA ARG A 68 -9.37 16.06 -3.84
C ARG A 68 -8.93 15.48 -5.20
N GLN A 69 -8.72 16.29 -6.22
CA GLN A 69 -8.20 15.84 -7.52
C GLN A 69 -6.78 15.28 -7.38
N ARG A 70 -5.94 15.90 -6.54
CA ARG A 70 -4.60 15.40 -6.23
C ARG A 70 -4.66 14.07 -5.46
N LEU A 71 -5.54 13.93 -4.46
CA LEU A 71 -5.77 12.66 -3.76
C LEU A 71 -6.20 11.55 -4.71
N HIS A 72 -7.09 11.85 -5.65
CA HIS A 72 -7.54 10.89 -6.64
C HIS A 72 -6.35 10.33 -7.46
N ARG A 73 -5.43 11.19 -7.88
CA ARG A 73 -4.20 10.77 -8.55
C ARG A 73 -3.29 9.94 -7.63
N LEU A 74 -3.13 10.35 -6.36
CA LEU A 74 -2.25 9.65 -5.41
C LEU A 74 -2.74 8.23 -5.12
N TRP A 75 -4.03 8.03 -4.86
CA TRP A 75 -4.60 6.69 -4.68
C TRP A 75 -4.54 5.84 -5.95
N GLY A 76 -4.60 6.44 -7.13
CA GLY A 76 -4.33 5.74 -8.39
C GLY A 76 -2.87 5.25 -8.49
N LEU A 77 -1.91 6.09 -8.11
CA LEU A 77 -0.49 5.73 -8.06
C LEU A 77 -0.21 4.68 -6.97
N ASP A 78 -0.88 4.77 -5.82
CA ASP A 78 -0.76 3.80 -4.74
C ASP A 78 -1.33 2.44 -5.13
N SER A 79 -2.43 2.41 -5.90
CA SER A 79 -2.93 1.17 -6.50
C SER A 79 -1.91 0.53 -7.46
N ALA A 80 -1.23 1.33 -8.27
CA ALA A 80 -0.14 0.84 -9.12
C ALA A 80 1.06 0.36 -8.29
N LEU A 81 1.40 1.09 -7.21
CA LEU A 81 2.43 0.69 -6.25
C LEU A 81 2.13 -0.68 -5.63
N ALA A 82 0.87 -0.93 -5.24
CA ALA A 82 0.45 -2.23 -4.68
C ALA A 82 0.71 -3.39 -5.65
N LEU A 83 0.51 -3.18 -6.97
CA LEU A 83 0.80 -4.20 -8.00
C LEU A 83 2.31 -4.47 -8.16
N PHE A 84 3.14 -3.44 -8.12
CA PHE A 84 4.60 -3.63 -8.20
C PHE A 84 5.17 -4.18 -6.89
N LEU A 85 4.62 -3.75 -5.76
CA LEU A 85 5.09 -4.18 -4.45
C LEU A 85 4.83 -5.66 -4.20
N VAL A 86 3.70 -6.23 -4.69
CA VAL A 86 3.48 -7.68 -4.55
C VAL A 86 4.57 -8.50 -5.25
N LEU A 87 5.12 -8.01 -6.37
CA LEU A 87 6.23 -8.67 -7.06
C LEU A 87 7.49 -8.66 -6.19
N VAL A 88 7.81 -7.51 -5.59
CA VAL A 88 8.96 -7.38 -4.69
C VAL A 88 8.80 -8.30 -3.48
N LEU A 89 7.63 -8.29 -2.84
CA LEU A 89 7.34 -9.14 -1.67
C LEU A 89 7.41 -10.63 -2.02
N ALA A 90 6.93 -11.01 -3.21
CA ALA A 90 7.04 -12.39 -3.69
C ALA A 90 8.49 -12.82 -3.91
N VAL A 91 9.31 -11.98 -4.54
CA VAL A 91 10.74 -12.24 -4.75
C VAL A 91 11.47 -12.39 -3.41
N VAL A 92 11.22 -11.49 -2.46
CA VAL A 92 11.82 -11.57 -1.11
C VAL A 92 11.40 -12.86 -0.41
N SER A 93 10.11 -13.21 -0.46
CA SER A 93 9.58 -14.45 0.11
C SER A 93 10.22 -15.68 -0.52
N HIS A 94 10.44 -15.67 -1.84
CA HIS A 94 11.09 -16.77 -2.56
C HIS A 94 12.50 -17.03 -2.07
N ASN A 95 13.27 -15.95 -1.89
CA ASN A 95 14.71 -16.06 -1.57
C ASN A 95 14.97 -16.29 -0.09
N LEU A 96 14.14 -15.77 0.83
CA LEU A 96 14.37 -15.86 2.27
C LEU A 96 13.67 -17.05 2.92
N ALA A 97 12.48 -17.45 2.48
CA ALA A 97 11.75 -18.54 3.11
C ALA A 97 12.39 -19.90 2.81
N ALA A 98 13.03 -20.51 3.83
CA ALA A 98 13.69 -21.79 3.74
C ALA A 98 12.71 -22.95 3.49
N PHE A 99 11.55 -22.91 4.12
CA PHE A 99 10.54 -23.96 4.03
C PHE A 99 9.49 -23.65 2.97
N ARG A 100 9.07 -24.68 2.20
CA ARG A 100 8.07 -24.55 1.15
C ARG A 100 6.73 -24.00 1.66
N TRP A 101 6.22 -24.51 2.79
CA TRP A 101 4.96 -24.07 3.38
C TRP A 101 5.01 -22.59 3.81
N LEU A 102 6.13 -22.16 4.41
CA LEU A 102 6.33 -20.77 4.81
C LEU A 102 6.36 -19.84 3.60
N ARG A 103 7.00 -20.25 2.52
CA ARG A 103 7.05 -19.50 1.26
C ARG A 103 5.65 -19.26 0.69
N TRP A 104 4.80 -20.30 0.67
CA TRP A 104 3.42 -20.15 0.22
C TRP A 104 2.58 -19.28 1.15
N ALA A 105 2.76 -19.38 2.46
CA ALA A 105 2.12 -18.49 3.42
C ALA A 105 2.51 -17.03 3.20
N MET A 106 3.80 -16.74 2.96
CA MET A 106 4.29 -15.39 2.69
C MET A 106 3.78 -14.84 1.35
N TYR A 107 3.69 -15.68 0.31
CA TYR A 107 3.03 -15.28 -0.95
C TYR A 107 1.56 -14.91 -0.70
N GLY A 108 0.84 -15.73 0.05
CA GLY A 108 -0.56 -15.46 0.41
C GLY A 108 -0.72 -14.12 1.13
N LEU A 109 0.13 -13.82 2.11
CA LEU A 109 0.13 -12.54 2.83
C LEU A 109 0.48 -11.35 1.92
N ALA A 110 1.46 -11.50 1.03
CA ALA A 110 1.82 -10.46 0.07
C ALA A 110 0.67 -10.13 -0.89
N VAL A 111 0.01 -11.14 -1.42
CA VAL A 111 -1.16 -10.98 -2.29
C VAL A 111 -2.34 -10.39 -1.52
N LEU A 112 -2.64 -10.90 -0.32
CA LEU A 112 -3.72 -10.40 0.53
C LEU A 112 -3.52 -8.91 0.87
N ARG A 113 -2.32 -8.53 1.28
CA ARG A 113 -1.97 -7.13 1.56
C ARG A 113 -2.22 -6.24 0.34
N SER A 114 -1.78 -6.66 -0.84
CA SER A 114 -1.93 -5.87 -2.06
C SER A 114 -3.37 -5.80 -2.56
N LEU A 115 -4.16 -6.86 -2.42
CA LEU A 115 -5.60 -6.84 -2.71
C LEU A 115 -6.37 -5.92 -1.78
N LEU A 116 -6.05 -5.92 -0.48
CA LEU A 116 -6.66 -5.02 0.51
C LEU A 116 -6.31 -3.56 0.21
N ASP A 117 -5.06 -3.28 -0.18
CA ASP A 117 -4.60 -1.95 -0.58
C ASP A 117 -5.35 -1.45 -1.83
N PHE A 118 -5.48 -2.31 -2.83
CA PHE A 118 -6.22 -2.00 -4.05
C PHE A 118 -7.72 -1.75 -3.78
N LEU A 119 -8.33 -2.57 -2.93
CA LEU A 119 -9.72 -2.42 -2.54
C LEU A 119 -9.94 -1.14 -1.73
N GLU A 120 -9.06 -0.84 -0.77
CA GLU A 120 -9.08 0.40 0.01
C GLU A 120 -9.05 1.62 -0.91
N ASN A 121 -8.06 1.68 -1.82
CA ASN A 121 -7.92 2.79 -2.76
C ASN A 121 -9.16 2.97 -3.63
N GLY A 122 -9.75 1.88 -4.11
CA GLY A 122 -11.01 1.92 -4.86
C GLY A 122 -12.18 2.50 -4.05
N LEU A 123 -12.29 2.12 -2.76
CA LEU A 123 -13.31 2.66 -1.85
C LEU A 123 -13.06 4.15 -1.56
N LEU A 124 -11.81 4.55 -1.32
CA LEU A 124 -11.43 5.95 -1.10
C LEU A 124 -11.69 6.82 -2.32
N LEU A 125 -11.36 6.33 -3.52
CA LEU A 125 -11.67 7.00 -4.78
C LEU A 125 -13.19 7.22 -4.93
N ARG A 126 -14.00 6.20 -4.60
CA ARG A 126 -15.47 6.31 -4.64
C ARG A 126 -15.99 7.35 -3.65
N VAL A 127 -15.47 7.37 -2.41
CA VAL A 127 -15.83 8.38 -1.40
C VAL A 127 -15.45 9.78 -1.87
N CYS A 128 -14.22 9.95 -2.37
CA CYS A 128 -13.70 11.23 -2.84
C CYS A 128 -14.49 11.78 -4.02
N THR A 129 -14.86 10.93 -4.98
CA THR A 129 -15.67 11.32 -6.15
C THR A 129 -17.10 11.72 -5.77
N ALA A 130 -17.70 11.04 -4.77
CA ALA A 130 -19.05 11.35 -4.33
C ALA A 130 -19.14 12.64 -3.47
N TYR A 131 -18.05 13.01 -2.81
CA TYR A 131 -18.00 14.17 -1.92
C TYR A 131 -17.86 15.49 -2.73
N PRO A 132 -18.53 16.61 -2.39
CA PRO A 132 -19.36 16.81 -1.18
C PRO A 132 -20.84 16.41 -1.35
N SER A 133 -21.28 16.08 -2.57
CA SER A 133 -22.70 15.84 -2.89
C SER A 133 -23.32 14.72 -2.05
N ARG A 134 -22.51 13.69 -1.71
CA ARG A 134 -22.94 12.54 -0.91
C ARG A 134 -21.82 12.11 0.04
N ARG A 135 -22.15 11.95 1.31
CA ARG A 135 -21.27 11.38 2.34
C ARG A 135 -21.47 9.87 2.43
N LEU A 136 -20.61 9.09 1.77
CA LEU A 136 -20.68 7.63 1.75
C LEU A 136 -20.05 7.03 3.02
N THR A 137 -20.68 7.21 4.18
CA THR A 137 -20.17 6.80 5.50
C THR A 137 -19.87 5.30 5.56
N GLY A 138 -20.75 4.44 5.02
CA GLY A 138 -20.52 2.99 4.97
C GLY A 138 -19.28 2.62 4.15
N THR A 139 -19.09 3.26 2.99
CA THR A 139 -17.91 3.06 2.14
C THR A 139 -16.62 3.52 2.84
N ALA A 140 -16.67 4.65 3.55
CA ALA A 140 -15.55 5.16 4.33
C ALA A 140 -15.15 4.21 5.48
N LYS A 141 -16.15 3.63 6.18
CA LYS A 141 -15.92 2.58 7.21
C LYS A 141 -15.26 1.34 6.60
N ALA A 142 -15.76 0.89 5.45
CA ALA A 142 -15.19 -0.26 4.75
C ALA A 142 -13.74 0.00 4.32
N ALA A 143 -13.43 1.19 3.80
CA ALA A 143 -12.07 1.60 3.46
C ALA A 143 -11.14 1.55 4.68
N SER A 144 -11.56 2.14 5.82
CA SER A 144 -10.78 2.08 7.07
C SER A 144 -10.58 0.65 7.59
N ALA A 145 -11.54 -0.25 7.41
CA ALA A 145 -11.37 -1.67 7.74
C ALA A 145 -10.33 -2.34 6.83
N CYS A 146 -10.33 -2.03 5.53
CA CYS A 146 -9.31 -2.50 4.60
C CYS A 146 -7.92 -2.02 5.01
N THR A 147 -7.78 -0.75 5.43
CA THR A 147 -6.53 -0.19 5.96
C THR A 147 -6.00 -1.01 7.14
N MET A 148 -6.85 -1.29 8.14
CA MET A 148 -6.47 -2.08 9.31
C MET A 148 -5.98 -3.49 8.92
N LEU A 149 -6.72 -4.17 8.05
CA LEU A 149 -6.39 -5.52 7.61
C LEU A 149 -5.12 -5.54 6.74
N LYS A 150 -4.93 -4.54 5.88
CA LYS A 150 -3.72 -4.34 5.08
C LYS A 150 -2.48 -4.22 5.97
N TRP A 151 -2.54 -3.38 6.99
CA TRP A 151 -1.43 -3.20 7.94
C TRP A 151 -1.19 -4.45 8.77
N ALA A 152 -2.24 -5.16 9.22
CA ALA A 152 -2.09 -6.44 9.91
C ALA A 152 -1.39 -7.49 9.02
N ALA A 153 -1.79 -7.61 7.74
CA ALA A 153 -1.14 -8.50 6.78
C ALA A 153 0.33 -8.12 6.54
N ALA A 154 0.63 -6.82 6.46
CA ALA A 154 2.00 -6.34 6.31
C ALA A 154 2.88 -6.69 7.52
N VAL A 155 2.39 -6.48 8.74
CA VAL A 155 3.10 -6.83 9.98
C VAL A 155 3.35 -8.34 10.06
N LEU A 156 2.35 -9.17 9.74
CA LEU A 156 2.49 -10.62 9.71
C LEU A 156 3.52 -11.07 8.66
N TRP A 157 3.52 -10.43 7.48
CA TRP A 157 4.51 -10.71 6.45
C TRP A 157 5.92 -10.36 6.91
N VAL A 158 6.13 -9.17 7.49
CA VAL A 158 7.44 -8.72 8.01
C VAL A 158 7.92 -9.67 9.12
N ALA A 159 7.07 -9.98 10.10
CA ALA A 159 7.40 -10.90 11.19
C ALA A 159 7.76 -12.30 10.67
N GLY A 160 7.00 -12.82 9.69
CA GLY A 160 7.27 -14.10 9.04
C GLY A 160 8.60 -14.11 8.29
N MET A 161 8.94 -13.02 7.58
CA MET A 161 10.22 -12.90 6.87
C MET A 161 11.39 -12.76 7.83
N PHE A 162 11.22 -12.02 8.91
CA PHE A 162 12.26 -11.92 9.94
C PHE A 162 12.53 -13.28 10.59
N GLY A 163 11.47 -14.01 10.97
CA GLY A 163 11.58 -15.38 11.47
C GLY A 163 12.26 -16.33 10.46
N ALA A 164 11.89 -16.22 9.17
CA ALA A 164 12.52 -17.01 8.11
C ALA A 164 14.02 -16.72 7.97
N ALA A 165 14.42 -15.47 8.06
CA ALA A 165 15.83 -15.06 8.01
C ALA A 165 16.64 -15.61 9.19
N LEU A 166 16.08 -15.56 10.41
CA LEU A 166 16.70 -16.12 11.61
C LEU A 166 16.87 -17.63 11.50
N VAL A 167 15.83 -18.36 11.08
CA VAL A 167 15.90 -19.82 10.89
C VAL A 167 16.95 -20.17 9.85
N ARG A 168 16.98 -19.42 8.73
CA ARG A 168 17.99 -19.65 7.68
C ARG A 168 19.40 -19.42 8.20
N ALA A 169 19.65 -18.35 8.94
CA ALA A 169 20.96 -18.08 9.55
C ALA A 169 21.39 -19.17 10.51
N TYR A 170 20.46 -19.65 11.36
CA TYR A 170 20.75 -20.70 12.35
C TYR A 170 20.95 -22.09 11.72
N VAL A 171 20.13 -22.47 10.73
CA VAL A 171 20.15 -23.80 10.12
C VAL A 171 21.24 -23.92 9.04
N LEU A 172 21.48 -22.86 8.24
CA LEU A 172 22.41 -22.88 7.13
C LEU A 172 23.79 -22.25 7.47
N GLY A 173 23.87 -21.53 8.60
CA GLY A 173 25.13 -20.97 9.11
C GLY A 173 25.96 -21.95 9.94
N LYS A 174 25.47 -23.23 10.08
CA LYS A 174 26.21 -24.38 10.59
C LYS A 174 26.71 -25.23 9.43
#